data_2ff6ce0f9b60c016e86435901d075584
#
_entry.id   2ff6ce0f9b60c016e86435901d075584
#
_cell.length_a   1.000
_cell.length_b   1.000
_cell.length_c   1.000
_cell.angle_alpha   90.00
_cell.angle_beta   90.00
_cell.angle_gamma   90.00
#
_symmetry.space_group_name_H-M   'P 1'
#
loop_
_entity.id
_entity.type
_entity.pdbx_description
1 polymer ?
#
loop_
_entity_poly.entity_id
_entity_poly.type
_entity_poly.pdbx_seq_one_letter_code
_entity_poly.pdbx_strand_id
1 'polypeptide(L)'
;PAGTKKVRVCFIYASTIDKSGWTYSHDLGRAHLQQTFSDQVITSYYENVTQENIAEYLQKAIDAGNDLIFTTSPIFLRESLKAAIDHPEVKILNCSLNTSYKHIRTYYARMHEAKFLMGAVAGAMADNDRIGYVADYPIYGNIAGINAFALGAQMVNPRATVYLEWSRRAHPIPQSFFTEHGISIICGKDSTAPGMYDQQFGLYRRDGDAIWNMAMPVRNWGRFYEHMIRNVMNGSWKLDDEKDTTKGLNYWWGMSSGIVDVICSHRLPIGTSRLIALLKDTICRGGFNPFSGIMYSQNGVIKDNSSDTLTPEEIITMDWLASNIVGSIPSKDDLYEPAREQTAIQGVKQEDRLP
;
A
#
# COMPACT_ATOMS: atom_id res chain seq x y z
N PRO A 1 -11.49 -9.53 42.11
CA PRO A 1 -11.74 -9.54 40.68
C PRO A 1 -10.42 -9.85 40.00
N ALA A 2 -10.32 -11.01 39.34
CA ALA A 2 -9.15 -11.36 38.55
C ALA A 2 -9.04 -10.26 37.46
N GLY A 3 -7.94 -9.47 37.48
CA GLY A 3 -7.70 -8.45 36.48
C GLY A 3 -7.68 -9.12 35.12
N THR A 4 -8.47 -8.59 34.18
CA THR A 4 -8.50 -9.04 32.78
C THR A 4 -7.07 -8.95 32.23
N LYS A 5 -6.55 -10.07 31.76
CA LYS A 5 -5.19 -10.11 31.18
C LYS A 5 -5.09 -9.07 30.06
N LYS A 6 -4.15 -8.14 30.16
CA LYS A 6 -3.90 -7.13 29.14
C LYS A 6 -3.27 -7.77 27.90
N VAL A 7 -3.67 -7.34 26.71
CA VAL A 7 -3.07 -7.77 25.44
C VAL A 7 -1.85 -6.90 25.17
N ARG A 8 -0.70 -7.54 24.95
CA ARG A 8 0.57 -6.87 24.67
C ARG A 8 0.90 -6.98 23.19
N VAL A 9 1.17 -5.85 22.57
CA VAL A 9 1.38 -5.74 21.12
C VAL A 9 2.67 -4.98 20.84
N CYS A 10 3.51 -5.54 19.99
CA CYS A 10 4.74 -4.89 19.53
C CYS A 10 4.71 -4.68 18.02
N PHE A 11 5.19 -3.51 17.61
CA PHE A 11 5.35 -3.13 16.19
C PHE A 11 6.84 -3.03 15.87
N ILE A 12 7.25 -3.60 14.75
CA ILE A 12 8.64 -3.53 14.28
C ILE A 12 8.67 -2.75 12.97
N TYR A 13 9.34 -1.58 12.99
CA TYR A 13 9.41 -0.63 11.91
C TYR A 13 10.78 -0.67 11.21
N ALA A 14 10.78 -0.61 9.87
CA ALA A 14 12.00 -0.56 9.08
C ALA A 14 12.65 0.83 9.03
N SER A 15 11.93 1.87 9.43
CA SER A 15 12.42 3.25 9.46
C SER A 15 11.94 3.96 10.72
N THR A 16 12.10 5.28 10.77
CA THR A 16 11.66 6.11 11.88
C THR A 16 10.31 6.76 11.61
N ILE A 17 9.54 7.00 12.67
CA ILE A 17 8.22 7.62 12.63
C ILE A 17 8.29 9.03 12.05
N ASP A 18 9.35 9.78 12.34
CA ASP A 18 9.52 11.17 11.92
C ASP A 18 9.98 11.35 10.47
N LYS A 19 10.58 10.32 9.84
CA LYS A 19 11.18 10.41 8.50
C LYS A 19 10.51 9.56 7.43
N SER A 20 9.70 8.59 7.81
CA SER A 20 9.03 7.69 6.87
C SER A 20 7.52 7.83 6.99
N GLY A 21 6.86 8.22 5.92
CA GLY A 21 5.39 8.26 5.86
C GLY A 21 4.78 6.87 6.01
N TRP A 22 5.43 5.84 5.49
CA TRP A 22 5.02 4.45 5.68
C TRP A 22 5.04 4.05 7.16
N THR A 23 6.16 4.26 7.84
CA THR A 23 6.30 3.98 9.27
C THR A 23 5.35 4.81 10.10
N TYR A 24 5.23 6.10 9.80
CA TYR A 24 4.30 7.00 10.50
C TYR A 24 2.85 6.52 10.39
N SER A 25 2.42 6.06 9.22
CA SER A 25 1.04 5.55 9.03
C SER A 25 0.76 4.31 9.90
N HIS A 26 1.72 3.42 10.05
CA HIS A 26 1.59 2.27 10.94
C HIS A 26 1.59 2.67 12.41
N ASP A 27 2.39 3.67 12.79
CA ASP A 27 2.42 4.16 14.17
C ASP A 27 1.14 4.92 14.55
N LEU A 28 0.50 5.61 13.63
CA LEU A 28 -0.85 6.13 13.84
C LEU A 28 -1.83 5.01 14.15
N GLY A 29 -1.67 3.85 13.51
CA GLY A 29 -2.44 2.64 13.81
C GLY A 29 -2.19 2.10 15.21
N ARG A 30 -0.93 2.11 15.66
CA ARG A 30 -0.55 1.75 17.04
C ARG A 30 -1.19 2.71 18.04
N ALA A 31 -1.09 4.01 17.80
CA ALA A 31 -1.70 5.05 18.66
C ALA A 31 -3.23 4.90 18.75
N HIS A 32 -3.87 4.51 17.64
CA HIS A 32 -5.30 4.20 17.61
C HIS A 32 -5.66 3.06 18.59
N LEU A 33 -4.86 2.01 18.65
CA LEU A 33 -5.07 0.91 19.62
C LEU A 33 -5.01 1.41 21.05
N GLN A 34 -4.03 2.25 21.35
CA GLN A 34 -3.84 2.83 22.69
C GLN A 34 -5.06 3.66 23.12
N GLN A 35 -5.62 4.45 22.19
CA GLN A 35 -6.81 5.26 22.44
C GLN A 35 -8.09 4.39 22.57
N THR A 36 -8.25 3.42 21.69
CA THR A 36 -9.47 2.61 21.62
C THR A 36 -9.61 1.67 22.79
N PHE A 37 -8.53 1.02 23.20
CA PHE A 37 -8.54 -0.03 24.23
C PHE A 37 -7.99 0.44 25.58
N SER A 38 -7.49 1.65 25.67
CA SER A 38 -6.94 2.24 26.89
C SER A 38 -5.96 1.30 27.62
N ASP A 39 -6.28 0.91 28.85
CA ASP A 39 -5.45 0.04 29.67
C ASP A 39 -5.60 -1.46 29.39
N GLN A 40 -6.50 -1.85 28.49
CA GLN A 40 -6.67 -3.25 28.05
C GLN A 40 -5.58 -3.71 27.07
N VAL A 41 -4.93 -2.77 26.39
CA VAL A 41 -3.87 -3.03 25.40
C VAL A 41 -2.62 -2.23 25.77
N ILE A 42 -1.48 -2.90 25.77
CA ILE A 42 -0.17 -2.27 25.97
C ILE A 42 0.59 -2.38 24.65
N THR A 43 0.97 -1.25 24.07
CA THR A 43 1.74 -1.20 22.82
C THR A 43 3.19 -0.83 23.07
N SER A 44 4.06 -1.36 22.23
CA SER A 44 5.47 -1.01 22.14
C SER A 44 5.92 -1.03 20.68
N TYR A 45 7.08 -0.48 20.37
CA TYR A 45 7.63 -0.50 19.02
C TYR A 45 9.16 -0.41 19.02
N TYR A 46 9.76 -0.86 17.93
CA TYR A 46 11.16 -0.68 17.60
C TYR A 46 11.27 0.01 16.24
N GLU A 47 12.17 0.98 16.13
CA GLU A 47 12.44 1.74 14.90
C GLU A 47 13.77 1.34 14.28
N ASN A 48 13.98 1.70 13.00
CA ASN A 48 15.22 1.48 12.27
C ASN A 48 15.71 0.02 12.30
N VAL A 49 14.79 -0.92 12.29
CA VAL A 49 15.14 -2.33 12.23
C VAL A 49 15.50 -2.68 10.79
N THR A 50 16.58 -3.42 10.61
CA THR A 50 17.09 -3.83 9.30
C THR A 50 16.89 -5.32 9.06
N GLN A 51 17.10 -5.76 7.84
CA GLN A 51 17.04 -7.18 7.49
C GLN A 51 18.11 -8.01 8.23
N GLU A 52 19.24 -7.40 8.58
CA GLU A 52 20.32 -8.06 9.32
C GLU A 52 20.01 -8.25 10.80
N ASN A 53 19.27 -7.33 11.42
CA ASN A 53 19.02 -7.36 12.87
C ASN A 53 17.57 -7.68 13.26
N ILE A 54 16.68 -7.92 12.30
CA ILE A 54 15.27 -8.23 12.59
C ILE A 54 15.10 -9.46 13.50
N ALA A 55 15.94 -10.49 13.34
CA ALA A 55 15.85 -11.69 14.17
C ALA A 55 16.08 -11.38 15.65
N GLU A 56 17.03 -10.49 15.97
CA GLU A 56 17.30 -10.02 17.33
C GLU A 56 16.11 -9.26 17.91
N TYR A 57 15.50 -8.35 17.13
CA TYR A 57 14.35 -7.56 17.58
C TYR A 57 13.07 -8.40 17.75
N LEU A 58 12.86 -9.39 16.89
CA LEU A 58 11.78 -10.36 17.06
C LEU A 58 11.95 -11.12 18.36
N GLN A 59 13.16 -11.59 18.67
CA GLN A 59 13.42 -12.29 19.94
C GLN A 59 13.21 -11.38 21.15
N LYS A 60 13.66 -10.13 21.10
CA LYS A 60 13.38 -9.13 22.15
C LYS A 60 11.89 -8.93 22.38
N ALA A 61 11.11 -8.83 21.31
CA ALA A 61 9.67 -8.65 21.39
C ALA A 61 8.96 -9.88 21.99
N ILE A 62 9.42 -11.08 21.65
CA ILE A 62 8.92 -12.34 22.21
C ILE A 62 9.27 -12.45 23.70
N ASP A 63 10.52 -12.19 24.06
CA ASP A 63 10.99 -12.24 25.45
C ASP A 63 10.30 -11.21 26.36
N ALA A 64 9.89 -10.08 25.79
CA ALA A 64 9.10 -9.06 26.50
C ALA A 64 7.64 -9.49 26.79
N GLY A 65 7.21 -10.66 26.32
CA GLY A 65 5.90 -11.23 26.61
C GLY A 65 4.78 -10.63 25.74
N ASN A 66 5.08 -10.20 24.51
CA ASN A 66 4.07 -9.73 23.58
C ASN A 66 3.19 -10.89 23.07
N ASP A 67 1.89 -10.68 23.04
CA ASP A 67 0.90 -11.63 22.52
C ASP A 67 0.81 -11.54 20.98
N LEU A 68 0.99 -10.33 20.42
CA LEU A 68 1.01 -10.06 18.99
C LEU A 68 2.25 -9.24 18.63
N ILE A 69 2.81 -9.55 17.45
CA ILE A 69 3.90 -8.79 16.84
C ILE A 69 3.53 -8.49 15.38
N PHE A 70 3.56 -7.21 15.02
CA PHE A 70 3.38 -6.74 13.65
C PHE A 70 4.72 -6.29 13.08
N THR A 71 5.17 -6.96 12.03
CA THR A 71 6.34 -6.53 11.27
C THR A 71 5.88 -5.80 10.02
N THR A 72 6.21 -4.51 9.91
CA THR A 72 5.53 -3.59 8.98
C THR A 72 6.22 -3.44 7.63
N SER A 73 7.11 -4.34 7.27
CA SER A 73 7.79 -4.33 5.98
C SER A 73 7.90 -5.73 5.38
N PRO A 74 7.76 -5.85 4.06
CA PRO A 74 7.99 -7.12 3.36
C PRO A 74 9.38 -7.72 3.56
N ILE A 75 10.40 -6.89 3.79
CA ILE A 75 11.78 -7.36 4.04
C ILE A 75 11.91 -8.22 5.29
N PHE A 76 10.94 -8.14 6.21
CA PHE A 76 10.90 -8.92 7.45
C PHE A 76 10.16 -10.25 7.33
N LEU A 77 9.61 -10.57 6.17
CA LEU A 77 8.73 -11.74 6.00
C LEU A 77 9.43 -13.04 6.38
N ARG A 78 10.65 -13.27 5.89
CA ARG A 78 11.39 -14.51 6.11
C ARG A 78 11.66 -14.77 7.60
N GLU A 79 12.19 -13.79 8.30
CA GLU A 79 12.50 -13.92 9.72
C GLU A 79 11.24 -13.93 10.59
N SER A 80 10.19 -13.21 10.18
CA SER A 80 8.87 -13.26 10.83
C SER A 80 8.26 -14.66 10.74
N LEU A 81 8.33 -15.31 9.57
CA LEU A 81 7.87 -16.68 9.38
C LEU A 81 8.64 -17.66 10.26
N LYS A 82 9.97 -17.54 10.29
CA LYS A 82 10.83 -18.37 11.13
C LYS A 82 10.49 -18.22 12.62
N ALA A 83 10.34 -17.00 13.10
CA ALA A 83 9.94 -16.72 14.47
C ALA A 83 8.53 -17.29 14.78
N ALA A 84 7.58 -17.21 13.86
CA ALA A 84 6.24 -17.77 14.01
C ALA A 84 6.23 -19.31 14.12
N ILE A 85 7.14 -19.97 13.40
CA ILE A 85 7.32 -21.43 13.49
C ILE A 85 7.93 -21.83 14.84
N ASP A 86 8.95 -21.09 15.28
CA ASP A 86 9.68 -21.39 16.51
C ASP A 86 8.86 -21.02 17.77
N HIS A 87 7.95 -20.06 17.66
CA HIS A 87 7.13 -19.54 18.76
C HIS A 87 5.64 -19.51 18.39
N PRO A 88 4.98 -20.67 18.26
CA PRO A 88 3.58 -20.75 17.85
C PRO A 88 2.60 -20.13 18.84
N GLU A 89 3.02 -19.88 20.07
CA GLU A 89 2.23 -19.20 21.10
C GLU A 89 2.10 -17.68 20.85
N VAL A 90 2.99 -17.09 20.07
CA VAL A 90 2.97 -15.67 19.72
C VAL A 90 2.36 -15.49 18.34
N LYS A 91 1.43 -14.53 18.21
CA LYS A 91 0.78 -14.20 16.95
C LYS A 91 1.64 -13.19 16.20
N ILE A 92 2.22 -13.60 15.08
CA ILE A 92 3.06 -12.74 14.25
C ILE A 92 2.36 -12.51 12.92
N LEU A 93 2.22 -11.22 12.53
CA LEU A 93 1.66 -10.80 11.25
C LEU A 93 2.68 -9.93 10.53
N ASN A 94 2.82 -10.15 9.23
CA ASN A 94 3.73 -9.37 8.39
C ASN A 94 2.95 -8.56 7.36
N CYS A 95 3.31 -7.29 7.21
CA CYS A 95 2.75 -6.42 6.18
C CYS A 95 3.38 -6.73 4.84
N SER A 96 2.79 -7.66 4.13
CA SER A 96 3.17 -8.09 2.79
C SER A 96 1.99 -8.70 2.07
N LEU A 97 2.15 -8.88 0.77
CA LEU A 97 1.15 -9.47 -0.10
C LEU A 97 1.83 -10.62 -0.84
N ASN A 98 1.16 -11.48 -1.52
CA ASN A 98 1.60 -12.49 -2.48
C ASN A 98 1.79 -13.92 -1.97
N THR A 99 2.11 -14.15 -0.73
CA THR A 99 2.35 -15.51 -0.24
C THR A 99 1.48 -15.85 0.95
N SER A 100 0.97 -17.06 0.92
CA SER A 100 0.15 -17.62 1.97
C SER A 100 0.96 -18.68 2.69
N TYR A 101 1.33 -18.44 3.95
CA TYR A 101 2.08 -19.38 4.78
C TYR A 101 1.21 -19.87 5.93
N LYS A 102 1.29 -21.16 6.23
CA LYS A 102 0.47 -21.78 7.27
C LYS A 102 0.67 -21.18 8.67
N HIS A 103 1.89 -20.73 8.99
CA HIS A 103 2.27 -20.33 10.34
C HIS A 103 2.28 -18.82 10.59
N ILE A 104 2.06 -18.02 9.56
CA ILE A 104 2.04 -16.56 9.66
C ILE A 104 0.87 -16.00 8.86
N ARG A 105 0.27 -14.93 9.37
CA ARG A 105 -0.73 -14.15 8.63
C ARG A 105 -0.06 -12.94 8.00
N THR A 106 -0.43 -12.64 6.78
CA THR A 106 0.02 -11.44 6.08
C THR A 106 -1.14 -10.48 5.88
N TYR A 107 -0.84 -9.20 5.77
CA TYR A 107 -1.85 -8.18 5.55
C TYR A 107 -1.32 -7.08 4.64
N TYR A 108 -2.21 -6.53 3.84
CA TYR A 108 -1.92 -5.41 2.94
C TYR A 108 -3.21 -4.63 2.64
N ALA A 109 -3.05 -3.43 2.06
CA ALA A 109 -4.19 -2.58 1.69
C ALA A 109 -4.41 -2.60 0.17
N ARG A 110 -5.67 -2.58 -0.27
CA ARG A 110 -6.07 -2.46 -1.68
C ARG A 110 -5.92 -1.02 -2.17
N MET A 111 -4.68 -0.54 -2.21
CA MET A 111 -4.39 0.85 -2.60
C MET A 111 -4.79 1.17 -4.04
N HIS A 112 -4.92 0.17 -4.90
CA HIS A 112 -5.38 0.39 -6.27
C HIS A 112 -6.77 1.04 -6.33
N GLU A 113 -7.64 0.79 -5.35
CA GLU A 113 -8.95 1.47 -5.27
C GLU A 113 -8.79 2.98 -5.05
N ALA A 114 -7.91 3.40 -4.15
CA ALA A 114 -7.59 4.82 -3.94
C ALA A 114 -6.90 5.44 -5.15
N LYS A 115 -5.96 4.73 -5.75
CA LYS A 115 -5.22 5.19 -6.94
C LYS A 115 -6.15 5.41 -8.13
N PHE A 116 -7.15 4.56 -8.30
CA PHE A 116 -8.17 4.75 -9.34
C PHE A 116 -8.91 6.08 -9.17
N LEU A 117 -9.35 6.40 -7.96
CA LEU A 117 -10.02 7.68 -7.67
C LEU A 117 -9.08 8.86 -7.88
N MET A 118 -7.83 8.76 -7.47
CA MET A 118 -6.82 9.81 -7.69
C MET A 118 -6.55 10.02 -9.19
N GLY A 119 -6.52 8.93 -9.96
CA GLY A 119 -6.42 8.97 -11.41
C GLY A 119 -7.60 9.70 -12.05
N ALA A 120 -8.83 9.45 -11.57
CA ALA A 120 -10.02 10.16 -12.02
C ALA A 120 -9.94 11.67 -11.75
N VAL A 121 -9.43 12.08 -10.58
CA VAL A 121 -9.15 13.49 -10.28
C VAL A 121 -8.13 14.05 -11.26
N ALA A 122 -7.04 13.37 -11.49
CA ALA A 122 -5.98 13.81 -12.41
C ALA A 122 -6.49 13.97 -13.83
N GLY A 123 -7.28 13.01 -14.33
CA GLY A 123 -7.89 13.08 -15.66
C GLY A 123 -8.85 14.25 -15.82
N ALA A 124 -9.63 14.56 -14.78
CA ALA A 124 -10.54 15.71 -14.77
C ALA A 124 -9.81 17.06 -14.70
N MET A 125 -8.62 17.10 -14.11
CA MET A 125 -7.89 18.34 -13.83
C MET A 125 -6.75 18.63 -14.81
N ALA A 126 -6.33 17.67 -15.63
CA ALA A 126 -5.24 17.83 -16.58
C ALA A 126 -5.67 18.70 -17.77
N ASP A 127 -4.99 19.82 -17.97
CA ASP A 127 -5.32 20.77 -19.04
C ASP A 127 -4.83 20.31 -20.43
N ASN A 128 -3.81 19.46 -20.48
CA ASN A 128 -3.14 19.02 -21.72
C ASN A 128 -3.07 17.50 -21.87
N ASP A 129 -3.94 16.76 -21.18
CA ASP A 129 -4.03 15.30 -21.23
C ASP A 129 -2.79 14.56 -20.69
N ARG A 130 -1.81 15.26 -20.11
CA ARG A 130 -0.55 14.70 -19.59
C ARG A 130 -0.51 14.73 -18.08
N ILE A 131 -0.19 13.58 -17.50
CA ILE A 131 -0.14 13.36 -16.07
C ILE A 131 1.17 12.65 -15.73
N GLY A 132 1.82 13.06 -14.66
CA GLY A 132 3.01 12.39 -14.13
C GLY A 132 2.69 11.43 -13.00
N TYR A 133 3.48 10.38 -12.89
CA TYR A 133 3.42 9.43 -11.79
C TYR A 133 4.84 9.05 -11.36
N VAL A 134 5.16 9.27 -10.10
CA VAL A 134 6.43 8.86 -9.50
C VAL A 134 6.17 7.69 -8.57
N ALA A 135 6.56 6.49 -9.00
CA ALA A 135 6.51 5.28 -8.21
C ALA A 135 7.82 5.06 -7.44
N ASP A 136 7.80 4.23 -6.43
CA ASP A 136 8.98 3.86 -5.65
C ASP A 136 9.54 2.48 -6.05
N TYR A 137 8.91 1.40 -5.61
CA TYR A 137 9.39 0.04 -5.81
C TYR A 137 8.51 -0.74 -6.79
N PRO A 138 9.11 -1.49 -7.75
CA PRO A 138 8.37 -2.36 -8.67
C PRO A 138 8.00 -3.69 -7.99
N ILE A 139 7.18 -3.63 -6.96
CA ILE A 139 6.75 -4.75 -6.14
C ILE A 139 5.25 -5.03 -6.29
N TYR A 140 4.80 -6.18 -5.80
CA TYR A 140 3.40 -6.54 -5.75
C TYR A 140 2.54 -5.44 -5.10
N GLY A 141 1.42 -5.15 -5.73
CA GLY A 141 0.50 -4.10 -5.33
C GLY A 141 0.81 -2.71 -5.92
N ASN A 142 2.06 -2.35 -6.08
CA ASN A 142 2.44 -1.05 -6.65
C ASN A 142 2.11 -0.95 -8.14
N ILE A 143 2.32 -2.00 -8.91
CA ILE A 143 1.96 -2.03 -10.33
C ILE A 143 0.44 -1.91 -10.50
N ALA A 144 -0.33 -2.61 -9.68
CA ALA A 144 -1.79 -2.47 -9.67
C ALA A 144 -2.22 -1.02 -9.36
N GLY A 145 -1.56 -0.35 -8.42
CA GLY A 145 -1.81 1.06 -8.10
C GLY A 145 -1.55 1.98 -9.29
N ILE A 146 -0.45 1.80 -10.00
CA ILE A 146 -0.10 2.57 -11.20
C ILE A 146 -1.15 2.37 -12.29
N ASN A 147 -1.51 1.12 -12.59
CA ASN A 147 -2.49 0.80 -13.62
C ASN A 147 -3.89 1.29 -13.26
N ALA A 148 -4.31 1.15 -12.01
CA ALA A 148 -5.59 1.67 -11.54
C ALA A 148 -5.66 3.20 -11.70
N PHE A 149 -4.58 3.91 -11.37
CA PHE A 149 -4.48 5.35 -11.59
C PHE A 149 -4.63 5.71 -13.08
N ALA A 150 -3.92 5.02 -13.95
CA ALA A 150 -3.99 5.25 -15.40
C ALA A 150 -5.39 4.96 -15.95
N LEU A 151 -6.04 3.89 -15.51
CA LEU A 151 -7.41 3.55 -15.91
C LEU A 151 -8.43 4.57 -15.39
N GLY A 152 -8.27 5.05 -14.16
CA GLY A 152 -9.11 6.11 -13.59
C GLY A 152 -9.00 7.41 -14.37
N ALA A 153 -7.79 7.81 -14.73
CA ALA A 153 -7.55 8.99 -15.58
C ALA A 153 -8.20 8.83 -16.97
N GLN A 154 -8.02 7.68 -17.60
CA GLN A 154 -8.56 7.38 -18.92
C GLN A 154 -10.10 7.33 -18.93
N MET A 155 -10.73 6.85 -17.87
CA MET A 155 -12.19 6.82 -17.75
C MET A 155 -12.80 8.21 -17.83
N VAL A 156 -12.17 9.19 -17.21
CA VAL A 156 -12.63 10.60 -17.18
C VAL A 156 -12.14 11.35 -18.42
N ASN A 157 -10.93 11.09 -18.87
CA ASN A 157 -10.32 11.69 -20.04
C ASN A 157 -9.69 10.60 -20.92
N PRO A 158 -10.38 10.16 -21.98
CA PRO A 158 -9.90 9.08 -22.85
C PRO A 158 -8.53 9.33 -23.51
N ARG A 159 -8.08 10.60 -23.58
CA ARG A 159 -6.78 10.96 -24.12
C ARG A 159 -5.68 11.07 -23.08
N ALA A 160 -6.00 10.85 -21.80
CA ALA A 160 -5.03 10.97 -20.73
C ALA A 160 -3.87 9.99 -20.89
N THR A 161 -2.66 10.52 -20.84
CA THR A 161 -1.40 9.77 -20.88
C THR A 161 -0.67 9.97 -19.57
N VAL A 162 -0.24 8.87 -18.95
CA VAL A 162 0.48 8.87 -17.67
C VAL A 162 1.95 8.60 -17.92
N TYR A 163 2.80 9.55 -17.55
CA TYR A 163 4.26 9.44 -17.66
C TYR A 163 4.80 8.90 -16.35
N LEU A 164 5.27 7.65 -16.38
CA LEU A 164 5.74 6.89 -15.22
C LEU A 164 7.24 7.03 -15.04
N GLU A 165 7.62 7.43 -13.83
CA GLU A 165 8.99 7.47 -13.39
C GLU A 165 9.17 6.78 -12.04
N TRP A 166 10.39 6.35 -11.73
CA TRP A 166 10.71 5.59 -10.54
C TRP A 166 11.74 6.31 -9.67
N SER A 167 11.38 6.61 -8.43
CA SER A 167 12.25 7.33 -7.49
C SER A 167 13.41 6.48 -6.96
N ARG A 168 13.30 5.15 -7.08
CA ARG A 168 14.29 4.20 -6.55
C ARG A 168 15.28 3.66 -7.60
N ARG A 169 15.34 4.29 -8.75
CA ARG A 169 16.39 3.99 -9.74
C ARG A 169 17.77 4.44 -9.24
N ALA A 170 18.82 3.72 -9.64
CA ALA A 170 20.20 4.11 -9.39
C ALA A 170 20.56 5.47 -9.98
N HIS A 171 19.93 5.80 -11.13
CA HIS A 171 20.05 7.09 -11.80
C HIS A 171 18.65 7.71 -11.93
N PRO A 172 18.18 8.41 -10.89
CA PRO A 172 16.84 9.01 -10.91
C PRO A 172 16.78 10.13 -11.94
N ILE A 173 15.59 10.32 -12.49
CA ILE A 173 15.33 11.35 -13.48
C ILE A 173 15.40 12.74 -12.82
N PRO A 174 15.92 13.74 -13.55
CA PRO A 174 15.92 15.13 -13.06
C PRO A 174 14.51 15.60 -12.71
N GLN A 175 14.38 16.42 -11.66
CA GLN A 175 13.09 17.03 -11.30
C GLN A 175 12.48 17.86 -12.43
N SER A 176 13.32 18.41 -13.33
CA SER A 176 12.90 19.15 -14.50
C SER A 176 12.15 18.32 -15.55
N PHE A 177 12.26 16.99 -15.51
CA PHE A 177 11.67 16.09 -16.51
C PHE A 177 10.19 16.39 -16.75
N PHE A 178 9.39 16.46 -15.69
CA PHE A 178 7.96 16.72 -15.83
C PHE A 178 7.67 18.10 -16.41
N THR A 179 8.39 19.12 -15.95
CA THR A 179 8.24 20.50 -16.47
C THR A 179 8.59 20.58 -17.94
N GLU A 180 9.67 19.94 -18.35
CA GLU A 180 10.12 19.90 -19.77
C GLU A 180 9.11 19.19 -20.66
N HIS A 181 8.34 18.23 -20.14
CA HIS A 181 7.27 17.53 -20.85
C HIS A 181 5.91 18.20 -20.70
N GLY A 182 5.84 19.39 -20.12
CA GLY A 182 4.59 20.13 -19.91
C GLY A 182 3.64 19.47 -18.92
N ILE A 183 4.17 18.71 -17.96
CA ILE A 183 3.39 18.00 -16.97
C ILE A 183 3.38 18.79 -15.64
N SER A 184 2.19 19.25 -15.25
CA SER A 184 1.98 20.00 -14.01
C SER A 184 1.28 19.19 -12.93
N ILE A 185 0.54 18.15 -13.30
CA ILE A 185 -0.18 17.28 -12.36
C ILE A 185 0.58 15.98 -12.19
N ILE A 186 0.97 15.66 -10.96
CA ILE A 186 1.85 14.55 -10.64
C ILE A 186 1.29 13.78 -9.45
N CYS A 187 1.27 12.46 -9.55
CA CYS A 187 1.05 11.56 -8.42
C CYS A 187 2.41 11.17 -7.84
N GLY A 188 2.70 11.64 -6.64
CA GLY A 188 3.95 11.36 -5.93
C GLY A 188 3.79 10.26 -4.89
N LYS A 189 4.63 10.32 -3.85
CA LYS A 189 4.57 9.39 -2.72
C LYS A 189 3.22 9.45 -2.01
N ASP A 190 2.79 8.34 -1.43
CA ASP A 190 1.45 8.21 -0.86
C ASP A 190 1.24 9.00 0.43
N SER A 191 2.31 9.23 1.18
CA SER A 191 2.22 9.88 2.49
C SER A 191 3.52 10.59 2.84
N THR A 192 3.42 11.47 3.83
CA THR A 192 4.56 12.19 4.42
C THR A 192 4.64 11.89 5.92
N ALA A 193 5.77 12.23 6.52
CA ALA A 193 6.02 12.06 7.95
C ALA A 193 6.21 13.42 8.63
N PRO A 194 6.04 13.52 9.97
CA PRO A 194 6.14 14.78 10.70
C PRO A 194 7.47 15.51 10.53
N GLY A 195 8.59 14.79 10.34
CA GLY A 195 9.92 15.37 10.09
C GLY A 195 10.20 15.73 8.64
N MET A 196 9.24 15.58 7.73
CA MET A 196 9.37 15.88 6.31
C MET A 196 8.55 17.12 5.95
N TYR A 197 9.18 18.10 5.33
CA TYR A 197 8.53 19.35 4.92
C TYR A 197 8.22 19.40 3.43
N ASP A 198 8.27 18.25 2.77
CA ASP A 198 8.01 18.13 1.35
C ASP A 198 6.51 18.05 1.08
N GLN A 199 6.01 18.91 0.17
CA GLN A 199 4.62 18.92 -0.27
C GLN A 199 4.35 18.01 -1.50
N GLN A 200 5.36 17.31 -2.00
CA GLN A 200 5.26 16.43 -3.18
C GLN A 200 4.74 15.05 -2.80
N PHE A 201 3.57 14.99 -2.20
CA PHE A 201 2.89 13.75 -1.83
C PHE A 201 1.45 13.72 -2.36
N GLY A 202 0.92 12.54 -2.51
CA GLY A 202 -0.39 12.34 -3.12
C GLY A 202 -0.44 12.86 -4.55
N LEU A 203 -1.60 13.29 -4.98
CA LEU A 203 -1.80 13.97 -6.25
C LEU A 203 -1.68 15.48 -6.05
N TYR A 204 -0.75 16.11 -6.73
CA TYR A 204 -0.51 17.55 -6.61
C TYR A 204 -0.34 18.22 -7.98
N ARG A 205 -0.65 19.50 -8.03
CA ARG A 205 -0.33 20.38 -9.16
C ARG A 205 0.87 21.24 -8.76
N ARG A 206 1.84 21.30 -9.64
CA ARG A 206 2.96 22.23 -9.54
C ARG A 206 2.74 23.41 -10.50
N ASP A 207 2.83 24.61 -9.94
CA ASP A 207 2.78 25.86 -10.69
C ASP A 207 3.99 26.71 -10.26
N GLY A 208 5.08 26.63 -11.04
CA GLY A 208 6.37 27.14 -10.63
C GLY A 208 6.87 26.45 -9.34
N ASP A 209 7.11 27.22 -8.29
CA ASP A 209 7.52 26.71 -6.97
C ASP A 209 6.32 26.39 -6.07
N ALA A 210 5.11 26.81 -6.46
CA ALA A 210 3.91 26.54 -5.70
C ALA A 210 3.39 25.12 -5.94
N ILE A 211 2.98 24.47 -4.86
CA ILE A 211 2.37 23.15 -4.90
C ILE A 211 0.97 23.21 -4.30
N TRP A 212 0.01 22.68 -5.06
CA TRP A 212 -1.35 22.47 -4.58
C TRP A 212 -1.64 20.98 -4.49
N ASN A 213 -1.81 20.48 -3.27
CA ASN A 213 -2.20 19.10 -3.03
C ASN A 213 -3.69 18.93 -3.29
N MET A 214 -4.03 18.03 -4.22
CA MET A 214 -5.39 17.84 -4.74
C MET A 214 -6.11 16.65 -4.09
N ALA A 215 -5.40 15.56 -3.90
CA ALA A 215 -5.91 14.33 -3.30
C ALA A 215 -4.77 13.55 -2.64
N MET A 216 -5.10 12.80 -1.60
CA MET A 216 -4.14 11.97 -0.89
C MET A 216 -4.77 10.62 -0.55
N PRO A 217 -4.07 9.50 -0.78
CA PRO A 217 -4.56 8.20 -0.33
C PRO A 217 -4.32 8.06 1.17
N VAL A 218 -5.19 7.33 1.83
CA VAL A 218 -5.10 7.05 3.26
C VAL A 218 -5.09 5.55 3.48
N ARG A 219 -4.12 5.09 4.26
CA ARG A 219 -4.10 3.74 4.84
C ARG A 219 -4.48 3.85 6.30
N ASN A 220 -5.67 3.45 6.62
CA ASN A 220 -6.18 3.47 7.99
C ASN A 220 -5.84 2.15 8.70
N TRP A 221 -4.57 1.94 8.95
CA TRP A 221 -4.07 0.73 9.61
C TRP A 221 -4.67 0.49 10.98
N GLY A 222 -5.07 1.56 11.68
CA GLY A 222 -5.71 1.46 12.98
C GLY A 222 -6.97 0.60 12.97
N ARG A 223 -7.78 0.65 11.92
CA ARG A 223 -8.95 -0.22 11.77
C ARG A 223 -8.58 -1.68 11.62
N PHE A 224 -7.53 -1.98 10.88
CA PHE A 224 -7.02 -3.34 10.75
C PHE A 224 -6.49 -3.86 12.09
N TYR A 225 -5.63 -3.10 12.73
CA TYR A 225 -5.06 -3.49 14.02
C TYR A 225 -6.12 -3.66 15.10
N GLU A 226 -7.10 -2.76 15.16
CA GLU A 226 -8.25 -2.89 16.06
C GLU A 226 -9.01 -4.20 15.83
N HIS A 227 -9.26 -4.57 14.57
CA HIS A 227 -9.96 -5.82 14.24
C HIS A 227 -9.16 -7.03 14.70
N MET A 228 -7.85 -7.05 14.53
CA MET A 228 -6.98 -8.14 15.01
C MET A 228 -7.01 -8.26 16.53
N ILE A 229 -6.95 -7.15 17.25
CA ILE A 229 -7.03 -7.15 18.72
C ILE A 229 -8.39 -7.68 19.19
N ARG A 230 -9.49 -7.25 18.58
CA ARG A 230 -10.83 -7.75 18.90
C ARG A 230 -10.96 -9.25 18.65
N ASN A 231 -10.38 -9.76 17.57
CA ASN A 231 -10.35 -11.21 17.29
C ASN A 231 -9.60 -12.00 18.36
N VAL A 232 -8.53 -11.45 18.88
CA VAL A 232 -7.79 -12.07 19.99
C VAL A 232 -8.62 -12.06 21.26
N MET A 233 -9.26 -10.94 21.59
CA MET A 233 -10.04 -10.77 22.82
C MET A 233 -11.30 -11.65 22.85
N ASN A 234 -11.97 -11.82 21.71
CA ASN A 234 -13.23 -12.59 21.63
C ASN A 234 -13.06 -14.05 21.21
N GLY A 235 -11.82 -14.51 20.99
CA GLY A 235 -11.51 -15.89 20.59
C GLY A 235 -11.69 -16.18 19.10
N SER A 236 -12.13 -15.23 18.27
CA SER A 236 -12.31 -15.42 16.82
C SER A 236 -11.01 -15.74 16.10
N TRP A 237 -9.86 -15.39 16.67
CA TRP A 237 -8.56 -15.71 16.10
C TRP A 237 -8.38 -17.20 15.83
N LYS A 238 -8.78 -18.06 16.77
CA LYS A 238 -8.68 -19.51 16.65
C LYS A 238 -9.67 -20.06 15.61
N LEU A 239 -10.88 -19.48 15.53
CA LEU A 239 -11.90 -19.91 14.59
C LEU A 239 -11.49 -19.66 13.13
N ASP A 240 -10.70 -18.61 12.88
CA ASP A 240 -10.18 -18.33 11.55
C ASP A 240 -9.12 -19.35 11.12
N ASP A 241 -8.30 -19.84 12.05
CA ASP A 241 -7.29 -20.89 11.78
C ASP A 241 -7.94 -22.24 11.45
N GLU A 242 -9.11 -22.53 12.01
CA GLU A 242 -9.82 -23.79 11.80
C GLU A 242 -10.52 -23.86 10.41
N LYS A 243 -10.78 -22.72 9.77
CA LYS A 243 -11.51 -22.66 8.50
C LYS A 243 -10.68 -23.06 7.29
N ASP A 244 -9.37 -22.89 7.34
CA ASP A 244 -8.47 -23.25 6.24
C ASP A 244 -7.19 -23.89 6.78
N THR A 245 -7.14 -25.21 6.74
CA THR A 245 -5.99 -25.98 7.21
C THR A 245 -4.84 -26.05 6.18
N THR A 246 -5.03 -25.55 4.98
CA THR A 246 -4.09 -25.73 3.86
C THR A 246 -3.32 -24.47 3.50
N LYS A 247 -3.88 -23.29 3.80
CA LYS A 247 -3.28 -21.98 3.48
C LYS A 247 -3.28 -21.07 4.69
N GLY A 248 -2.27 -20.22 4.82
CA GLY A 248 -2.27 -19.12 5.78
C GLY A 248 -3.32 -18.07 5.39
N LEU A 249 -3.81 -17.34 6.38
CA LEU A 249 -4.73 -16.23 6.17
C LEU A 249 -3.99 -15.00 5.68
N ASN A 250 -4.39 -14.50 4.50
CA ASN A 250 -3.94 -13.21 3.98
C ASN A 250 -5.10 -12.22 4.06
N TYR A 251 -4.85 -11.09 4.71
CA TYR A 251 -5.80 -9.98 4.76
C TYR A 251 -5.45 -8.97 3.66
N TRP A 252 -6.39 -8.72 2.78
CA TRP A 252 -6.23 -7.74 1.72
C TRP A 252 -7.50 -6.91 1.62
N TRP A 253 -7.56 -5.84 2.39
CA TRP A 253 -8.75 -5.02 2.58
C TRP A 253 -8.62 -3.65 1.91
N GLY A 254 -9.74 -3.07 1.53
CA GLY A 254 -9.84 -1.83 0.79
C GLY A 254 -10.84 -0.84 1.38
N MET A 255 -11.49 -0.09 0.50
CA MET A 255 -12.42 0.97 0.88
C MET A 255 -13.66 0.47 1.61
N SER A 256 -14.20 -0.69 1.23
CA SER A 256 -15.39 -1.26 1.87
C SER A 256 -15.20 -1.53 3.36
N SER A 257 -13.99 -1.84 3.78
CA SER A 257 -13.64 -2.07 5.19
C SER A 257 -13.17 -0.80 5.91
N GLY A 258 -13.01 0.31 5.19
CA GLY A 258 -12.48 1.56 5.72
C GLY A 258 -10.96 1.57 5.94
N ILE A 259 -10.24 0.55 5.47
CA ILE A 259 -8.76 0.50 5.54
C ILE A 259 -8.14 1.47 4.54
N VAL A 260 -8.77 1.65 3.39
CA VAL A 260 -8.33 2.57 2.34
C VAL A 260 -9.35 3.69 2.19
N ASP A 261 -8.86 4.90 2.02
CA ASP A 261 -9.67 6.08 1.73
C ASP A 261 -8.88 7.05 0.84
N VAL A 262 -9.56 8.09 0.37
CA VAL A 262 -8.97 9.22 -0.35
C VAL A 262 -9.50 10.51 0.26
N ILE A 263 -8.60 11.39 0.63
CA ILE A 263 -8.92 12.75 1.06
C ILE A 263 -8.71 13.68 -0.13
N CYS A 264 -9.74 14.42 -0.52
CA CYS A 264 -9.69 15.38 -1.60
C CYS A 264 -9.70 16.83 -1.08
N SER A 265 -9.01 17.71 -1.80
CA SER A 265 -9.04 19.14 -1.53
C SER A 265 -10.45 19.73 -1.71
N HIS A 266 -10.84 20.62 -0.82
CA HIS A 266 -12.08 21.40 -0.97
C HIS A 266 -12.03 22.40 -2.14
N ARG A 267 -10.86 22.64 -2.71
CA ARG A 267 -10.66 23.51 -3.88
C ARG A 267 -10.97 22.84 -5.21
N LEU A 268 -11.19 21.52 -5.22
CA LEU A 268 -11.60 20.84 -6.44
C LEU A 268 -12.95 21.37 -6.97
N PRO A 269 -13.14 21.41 -8.30
CA PRO A 269 -14.43 21.74 -8.87
C PRO A 269 -15.53 20.83 -8.32
N ILE A 270 -16.72 21.40 -8.12
CA ILE A 270 -17.86 20.67 -7.50
C ILE A 270 -18.24 19.42 -8.30
N GLY A 271 -18.16 19.48 -9.63
CA GLY A 271 -18.43 18.32 -10.49
C GLY A 271 -17.43 17.19 -10.28
N THR A 272 -16.15 17.53 -10.15
CA THR A 272 -15.08 16.55 -9.84
C THR A 272 -15.30 15.92 -8.46
N SER A 273 -15.60 16.73 -7.45
CA SER A 273 -15.89 16.24 -6.09
C SER A 273 -17.08 15.28 -6.07
N ARG A 274 -18.14 15.59 -6.82
CA ARG A 274 -19.33 14.72 -6.93
C ARG A 274 -19.03 13.42 -7.65
N LEU A 275 -18.24 13.47 -8.71
CA LEU A 275 -17.81 12.28 -9.44
C LEU A 275 -17.01 11.33 -8.52
N ILE A 276 -16.07 11.87 -7.77
CA ILE A 276 -15.25 11.07 -6.85
C ILE A 276 -16.11 10.47 -5.72
N ALA A 277 -17.05 11.22 -5.17
CA ALA A 277 -17.97 10.70 -4.17
C ALA A 277 -18.84 9.54 -4.72
N LEU A 278 -19.33 9.65 -5.94
CA LEU A 278 -20.09 8.60 -6.61
C LEU A 278 -19.26 7.34 -6.85
N LEU A 279 -18.04 7.49 -7.39
CA LEU A 279 -17.14 6.38 -7.64
C LEU A 279 -16.73 5.66 -6.35
N LYS A 280 -16.40 6.43 -5.32
CA LYS A 280 -16.06 5.90 -4.00
C LYS A 280 -17.21 5.09 -3.40
N ASP A 281 -18.42 5.63 -3.41
CA ASP A 281 -19.62 4.94 -2.90
C ASP A 281 -19.86 3.63 -3.67
N THR A 282 -19.71 3.65 -4.98
CA THR A 282 -19.90 2.48 -5.85
C THR A 282 -18.84 1.39 -5.60
N ILE A 283 -17.58 1.78 -5.41
CA ILE A 283 -16.50 0.85 -5.05
C ILE A 283 -16.75 0.24 -3.66
N CYS A 284 -17.12 1.07 -2.68
CA CYS A 284 -17.41 0.61 -1.32
C CYS A 284 -18.55 -0.41 -1.25
N ARG A 285 -19.56 -0.26 -2.11
CA ARG A 285 -20.70 -1.19 -2.21
C ARG A 285 -20.44 -2.42 -3.08
N GLY A 286 -19.25 -2.54 -3.68
CA GLY A 286 -18.92 -3.63 -4.59
C GLY A 286 -19.60 -3.55 -5.96
N GLY A 287 -20.22 -2.42 -6.31
CA GLY A 287 -20.89 -2.20 -7.60
C GLY A 287 -19.94 -1.89 -8.74
N PHE A 288 -18.68 -1.60 -8.46
CA PHE A 288 -17.66 -1.31 -9.45
C PHE A 288 -16.28 -1.78 -8.96
N ASN A 289 -15.55 -2.44 -9.87
CA ASN A 289 -14.17 -2.82 -9.67
C ASN A 289 -13.29 -2.02 -10.65
N PRO A 290 -12.22 -1.34 -10.21
CA PRO A 290 -11.30 -0.62 -11.10
C PRO A 290 -10.76 -1.46 -12.27
N PHE A 291 -10.59 -2.76 -12.08
CA PHE A 291 -10.10 -3.70 -13.09
C PHE A 291 -11.22 -4.53 -13.68
N SER A 292 -12.25 -3.88 -14.18
CA SER A 292 -13.37 -4.50 -14.88
C SER A 292 -13.50 -3.97 -16.32
N GLY A 293 -14.02 -4.81 -17.21
CA GLY A 293 -14.22 -4.48 -18.61
C GLY A 293 -12.99 -4.73 -19.49
N ILE A 294 -13.04 -4.16 -20.67
CA ILE A 294 -11.96 -4.32 -21.66
C ILE A 294 -10.72 -3.54 -21.18
N MET A 295 -9.59 -4.23 -21.14
CA MET A 295 -8.32 -3.64 -20.68
C MET A 295 -7.19 -3.97 -21.66
N TYR A 296 -6.36 -2.96 -21.92
CA TYR A 296 -5.18 -3.05 -22.79
C TYR A 296 -3.92 -2.74 -22.01
N SER A 297 -2.90 -3.56 -22.21
CA SER A 297 -1.53 -3.26 -21.79
C SER A 297 -0.75 -2.60 -22.92
N GLN A 298 0.45 -2.14 -22.62
CA GLN A 298 1.40 -1.66 -23.64
C GLN A 298 1.73 -2.71 -24.71
N ASN A 299 1.56 -3.99 -24.41
CA ASN A 299 1.94 -5.12 -25.26
C ASN A 299 0.75 -5.88 -25.85
N GLY A 300 -0.48 -5.46 -25.59
CA GLY A 300 -1.67 -6.11 -26.14
C GLY A 300 -2.86 -6.15 -25.20
N VAL A 301 -3.84 -6.97 -25.55
CA VAL A 301 -5.10 -7.10 -24.81
C VAL A 301 -4.88 -7.93 -23.55
N ILE A 302 -5.36 -7.43 -22.42
CA ILE A 302 -5.42 -8.17 -21.15
C ILE A 302 -6.78 -8.85 -20.99
N LYS A 303 -7.88 -8.10 -21.22
CA LYS A 303 -9.25 -8.61 -21.25
C LYS A 303 -9.98 -7.98 -22.43
N ASP A 304 -10.70 -8.79 -23.19
CA ASP A 304 -11.41 -8.38 -24.40
C ASP A 304 -12.93 -8.37 -24.27
N ASN A 305 -13.44 -8.76 -23.09
CA ASN A 305 -14.87 -8.81 -22.80
C ASN A 305 -15.25 -7.73 -21.78
N SER A 306 -16.30 -6.99 -22.06
CA SER A 306 -16.80 -5.90 -21.19
C SER A 306 -17.32 -6.38 -19.82
N SER A 307 -17.64 -7.67 -19.68
CA SER A 307 -18.08 -8.26 -18.40
C SER A 307 -16.95 -8.91 -17.59
N ASP A 308 -15.74 -8.95 -18.13
CA ASP A 308 -14.59 -9.51 -17.42
C ASP A 308 -14.14 -8.61 -16.27
N THR A 309 -13.64 -9.24 -15.22
CA THR A 309 -13.03 -8.57 -14.06
C THR A 309 -11.78 -9.35 -13.68
N LEU A 310 -10.69 -8.65 -13.36
CA LEU A 310 -9.49 -9.30 -12.86
C LEU A 310 -9.76 -9.93 -11.50
N THR A 311 -9.27 -11.15 -11.31
CA THR A 311 -9.31 -11.83 -10.02
C THR A 311 -8.35 -11.14 -9.03
N PRO A 312 -8.53 -11.30 -7.70
CA PRO A 312 -7.57 -10.82 -6.72
C PRO A 312 -6.13 -11.26 -7.01
N GLU A 313 -5.93 -12.52 -7.43
CA GLU A 313 -4.61 -13.03 -7.77
C GLU A 313 -4.01 -12.34 -8.99
N GLU A 314 -4.79 -12.12 -10.05
CA GLU A 314 -4.35 -11.36 -11.23
C GLU A 314 -3.97 -9.92 -10.88
N ILE A 315 -4.67 -9.28 -9.94
CA ILE A 315 -4.34 -7.93 -9.48
C ILE A 315 -3.03 -7.94 -8.67
N ILE A 316 -2.89 -8.85 -7.74
CA ILE A 316 -1.70 -8.94 -6.87
C ILE A 316 -0.44 -9.23 -7.69
N THR A 317 -0.53 -10.15 -8.64
CA THR A 317 0.62 -10.60 -9.45
C THR A 317 0.81 -9.81 -10.74
N MET A 318 0.13 -8.69 -10.90
CA MET A 318 0.18 -7.84 -12.09
C MET A 318 1.61 -7.39 -12.41
N ASP A 319 2.07 -7.67 -13.61
CA ASP A 319 3.43 -7.42 -14.10
C ASP A 319 3.47 -6.66 -15.43
N TRP A 320 2.38 -6.03 -15.81
CA TRP A 320 2.22 -5.27 -17.05
C TRP A 320 1.81 -3.83 -16.73
N LEU A 321 2.01 -2.93 -17.69
CA LEU A 321 1.55 -1.54 -17.61
C LEU A 321 0.41 -1.29 -18.61
N ALA A 322 -0.57 -0.47 -18.21
CA ALA A 322 -1.70 -0.08 -19.05
C ALA A 322 -1.25 0.67 -20.30
N SER A 323 -2.03 0.56 -21.37
CA SER A 323 -1.68 1.10 -22.70
C SER A 323 -1.49 2.63 -22.74
N ASN A 324 -2.09 3.37 -21.82
CA ASN A 324 -1.94 4.83 -21.72
C ASN A 324 -0.79 5.26 -20.78
N ILE A 325 0.09 4.36 -20.41
CA ILE A 325 1.29 4.66 -19.63
C ILE A 325 2.49 4.73 -20.55
N VAL A 326 3.26 5.81 -20.41
CA VAL A 326 4.60 5.97 -21.01
C VAL A 326 5.63 5.70 -19.92
N GLY A 327 6.39 4.64 -20.08
CA GLY A 327 7.38 4.18 -19.12
C GLY A 327 7.52 2.67 -19.10
N SER A 328 8.31 2.16 -18.19
CA SER A 328 8.58 0.73 -18.07
C SER A 328 8.73 0.33 -16.61
N ILE A 329 8.62 -0.98 -16.34
CA ILE A 329 8.94 -1.55 -15.03
C ILE A 329 10.45 -1.80 -15.00
N PRO A 330 11.21 -1.18 -14.08
CA PRO A 330 12.66 -1.38 -14.01
C PRO A 330 13.00 -2.79 -13.54
N SER A 331 14.14 -3.30 -13.99
CA SER A 331 14.72 -4.51 -13.42
C SER A 331 15.36 -4.20 -12.07
N LYS A 332 15.66 -5.26 -11.31
CA LYS A 332 16.37 -5.15 -10.02
C LYS A 332 17.68 -4.38 -10.16
N ASP A 333 18.43 -4.63 -11.25
CA ASP A 333 19.75 -4.02 -11.46
C ASP A 333 19.66 -2.52 -11.79
N ASP A 334 18.52 -2.03 -12.24
CA ASP A 334 18.28 -0.61 -12.50
C ASP A 334 18.02 0.20 -11.21
N LEU A 335 17.85 -0.48 -10.07
CA LEU A 335 17.52 0.13 -8.80
C LEU A 335 18.77 0.44 -7.98
N TYR A 336 18.69 1.45 -7.10
CA TYR A 336 19.74 1.68 -6.11
C TYR A 336 19.76 0.51 -5.08
N GLU A 337 20.92 0.28 -4.51
CA GLU A 337 21.19 -0.96 -3.75
C GLU A 337 20.15 -1.27 -2.65
N PRO A 338 19.75 -0.33 -1.77
CA PRO A 338 18.75 -0.64 -0.74
C PRO A 338 17.37 -1.05 -1.28
N ALA A 339 16.99 -0.60 -2.48
CA ALA A 339 15.72 -0.98 -3.09
C ALA A 339 15.73 -2.41 -3.67
N ARG A 340 16.92 -2.96 -3.94
CA ARG A 340 17.06 -4.31 -4.49
C ARG A 340 16.60 -5.39 -3.53
N GLU A 341 16.81 -5.22 -2.24
CA GLU A 341 16.35 -6.17 -1.21
C GLU A 341 14.83 -6.37 -1.25
N GLN A 342 14.10 -5.27 -1.27
CA GLN A 342 12.63 -5.32 -1.29
C GLN A 342 12.12 -5.91 -2.61
N THR A 343 12.72 -5.54 -3.72
CA THR A 343 12.40 -6.09 -5.04
C THR A 343 12.73 -7.58 -5.14
N ALA A 344 13.83 -8.03 -4.54
CA ALA A 344 14.19 -9.44 -4.48
C ALA A 344 13.16 -10.29 -3.72
N ILE A 345 12.47 -9.71 -2.73
CA ILE A 345 11.46 -10.42 -1.94
C ILE A 345 10.08 -10.36 -2.62
N GLN A 346 9.69 -9.22 -3.15
CA GLN A 346 8.34 -8.98 -3.67
C GLN A 346 8.28 -8.36 -5.06
N GLY A 347 9.37 -8.40 -5.84
CA GLY A 347 9.42 -7.91 -7.20
C GLY A 347 8.43 -8.63 -8.12
N VAL A 348 7.82 -7.88 -9.04
CA VAL A 348 6.81 -8.41 -9.97
C VAL A 348 7.42 -9.22 -11.11
N LYS A 349 8.66 -8.93 -11.50
CA LYS A 349 9.39 -9.73 -12.49
C LYS A 349 10.04 -10.93 -11.81
N GLN A 350 9.87 -12.11 -12.39
CA GLN A 350 10.36 -13.35 -11.77
C GLN A 350 11.89 -13.36 -11.61
N GLU A 351 12.62 -12.79 -12.56
CA GLU A 351 14.07 -12.68 -12.51
C GLU A 351 14.57 -11.82 -11.34
N ASP A 352 13.71 -10.99 -10.77
CA ASP A 352 14.05 -10.11 -9.65
C ASP A 352 13.71 -10.74 -8.29
N ARG A 353 13.16 -11.95 -8.27
CA ARG A 353 12.75 -12.64 -7.03
C ARG A 353 13.83 -13.59 -6.55
N LEU A 354 13.97 -13.68 -5.24
CA LEU A 354 14.78 -14.74 -4.64
C LEU A 354 14.06 -16.10 -4.82
N PRO A 355 14.81 -17.20 -5.01
CA PRO A 355 14.25 -18.55 -5.13
C PRO A 355 13.52 -19.00 -3.86
#